data_b5d015a00a4bae89d75b95e0f075bea0
#
_entry.id   b5d015a00a4bae89d75b95e0f075bea0
#
_cell.length_a   1.000
_cell.length_b   1.000
_cell.length_c   1.000
_cell.angle_alpha   90.00
_cell.angle_beta   90.00
_cell.angle_gamma   90.00
#
_symmetry.space_group_name_H-M   'P 1'
#
loop_
_entity.id
_entity.type
_entity.pdbx_description
1 polymer ?
#
loop_
_entity_poly.entity_id
_entity_poly.type
_entity_poly.pdbx_seq_one_letter_code
_entity_poly.pdbx_strand_id
1 'polypeptide(L)'
;MKKNLIIGCMAVFAVSVQAQEGWTLRQCIDYAIEHNISIRQSANEAKQSAVSVNTAKWARLPNLNGSAGQSWNWGRTDVRIGDEQKYISVSSHSTNMSLSTNVPIFTGLQIPNQYALAKLNLKAAMADLEKAKEDISINIASAYLQVLFNQELHQVSLGQVELSKEQYARISRLAELGKASPAEVAEAKARVAQDEMSAVQTDNNFRLALLDLSQLIELETPEGFSLAAPVVKLDLEPLTPPDEVYQTALSTKAAIQAAQYRLEGSKHNIRIAQSAFYPQLSFSGSLGTNYYSTIDRNFGDQMRDNFSKYVGFSLSVPLFNRFTTRNRVRTARLQQENYSLQLDNTKKTLYKEIQQAWYTALASESKYTSSSTAANASMESFKLMSEKYD
;
A
#
# COMPACT_ATOMS: atom_id res chain seq x y z
N MET A 1 -43.45 -52.22 -1.63
CA MET A 1 -44.57 -51.26 -1.55
C MET A 1 -44.21 -50.19 -0.51
N LYS A 2 -43.92 -48.99 -0.95
CA LYS A 2 -44.28 -47.69 -0.34
C LYS A 2 -43.57 -46.61 -1.16
N LYS A 3 -44.35 -45.91 -1.98
CA LYS A 3 -44.00 -44.71 -2.70
C LYS A 3 -43.86 -43.57 -1.71
N ASN A 4 -42.75 -42.89 -1.67
CA ASN A 4 -42.62 -41.58 -1.01
C ASN A 4 -42.53 -40.52 -2.08
N LEU A 5 -43.53 -39.69 -2.09
CA LEU A 5 -43.79 -38.51 -2.89
C LEU A 5 -42.80 -37.42 -2.47
N ILE A 6 -41.90 -37.01 -3.35
CA ILE A 6 -41.02 -35.86 -3.15
C ILE A 6 -41.76 -34.63 -3.68
N ILE A 7 -42.30 -33.86 -2.75
CA ILE A 7 -42.83 -32.51 -3.03
C ILE A 7 -41.65 -31.55 -3.15
N GLY A 8 -41.31 -31.17 -4.37
CA GLY A 8 -40.32 -30.12 -4.63
C GLY A 8 -40.87 -28.77 -4.24
N CYS A 9 -40.35 -28.18 -3.16
CA CYS A 9 -40.50 -26.75 -2.89
C CYS A 9 -39.63 -25.96 -3.86
N MET A 10 -40.22 -25.46 -4.90
CA MET A 10 -39.64 -24.44 -5.78
C MET A 10 -39.69 -23.13 -5.01
N ALA A 11 -38.61 -22.82 -4.27
CA ALA A 11 -38.40 -21.48 -3.72
C ALA A 11 -38.08 -20.53 -4.89
N VAL A 12 -39.11 -19.81 -5.34
CA VAL A 12 -38.95 -18.66 -6.21
C VAL A 12 -38.20 -17.60 -5.44
N PHE A 13 -36.90 -17.49 -5.66
CA PHE A 13 -36.14 -16.30 -5.29
C PHE A 13 -36.70 -15.14 -6.11
N ALA A 14 -37.62 -14.39 -5.54
CA ALA A 14 -37.95 -13.07 -5.98
C ALA A 14 -36.69 -12.21 -5.78
N VAL A 15 -35.87 -12.12 -6.80
CA VAL A 15 -34.86 -11.06 -6.90
C VAL A 15 -35.67 -9.75 -6.95
N SER A 16 -35.85 -9.14 -5.82
CA SER A 16 -36.29 -7.75 -5.76
C SER A 16 -35.24 -6.93 -6.54
N VAL A 17 -35.60 -6.52 -7.76
CA VAL A 17 -34.94 -5.43 -8.47
C VAL A 17 -35.15 -4.20 -7.57
N GLN A 18 -34.32 -4.02 -6.55
CA GLN A 18 -34.15 -2.73 -5.93
C GLN A 18 -33.71 -1.81 -7.06
N ALA A 19 -34.51 -0.79 -7.32
CA ALA A 19 -34.08 0.35 -8.11
C ALA A 19 -32.69 0.73 -7.57
N GLN A 20 -31.71 0.70 -8.46
CA GLN A 20 -30.30 0.88 -8.10
C GLN A 20 -30.16 2.33 -7.61
N GLU A 21 -30.42 2.56 -6.32
CA GLU A 21 -30.04 3.80 -5.66
C GLU A 21 -28.53 3.90 -5.88
N GLY A 22 -28.06 5.03 -6.49
CA GLY A 22 -26.66 5.22 -6.82
C GLY A 22 -25.76 5.01 -5.59
N TRP A 23 -24.51 4.72 -5.81
CA TRP A 23 -23.54 4.47 -4.73
C TRP A 23 -23.32 5.71 -3.88
N THR A 24 -23.44 5.57 -2.58
CA THR A 24 -23.08 6.61 -1.61
C THR A 24 -21.58 6.68 -1.40
N LEU A 25 -21.06 7.83 -0.97
CA LEU A 25 -19.64 8.00 -0.63
C LEU A 25 -19.15 6.92 0.37
N ARG A 26 -19.98 6.61 1.37
CA ARG A 26 -19.64 5.59 2.37
C ARG A 26 -19.49 4.21 1.76
N GLN A 27 -20.39 3.82 0.87
CA GLN A 27 -20.31 2.54 0.16
C GLN A 27 -19.07 2.45 -0.72
N CYS A 28 -18.70 3.54 -1.42
CA CYS A 28 -17.48 3.60 -2.21
C CYS A 28 -16.23 3.41 -1.35
N ILE A 29 -16.16 4.06 -0.19
CA ILE A 29 -15.03 3.93 0.73
C ILE A 29 -14.95 2.51 1.31
N ASP A 30 -16.06 1.98 1.82
CA ASP A 30 -16.08 0.66 2.46
C ASP A 30 -15.71 -0.43 1.45
N TYR A 31 -16.22 -0.36 0.22
CA TYR A 31 -15.88 -1.28 -0.86
C TYR A 31 -14.39 -1.21 -1.24
N ALA A 32 -13.84 0.00 -1.38
CA ALA A 32 -12.43 0.16 -1.70
C ALA A 32 -11.50 -0.34 -0.58
N ILE A 33 -11.87 -0.16 0.70
CA ILE A 33 -11.06 -0.68 1.82
C ILE A 33 -10.91 -2.21 1.71
N GLU A 34 -11.90 -2.91 1.18
CA GLU A 34 -11.87 -4.37 1.02
C GLU A 34 -11.16 -4.82 -0.25
N HIS A 35 -11.28 -4.05 -1.35
CA HIS A 35 -10.90 -4.50 -2.69
C HIS A 35 -9.64 -3.81 -3.23
N ASN A 36 -9.30 -2.59 -2.77
CA ASN A 36 -8.21 -1.80 -3.33
C ASN A 36 -6.86 -2.51 -3.24
N ILE A 37 -6.16 -2.58 -4.37
CA ILE A 37 -4.88 -3.29 -4.53
C ILE A 37 -3.81 -2.71 -3.61
N SER A 38 -3.71 -1.39 -3.47
CA SER A 38 -2.70 -0.74 -2.61
C SER A 38 -2.90 -1.07 -1.13
N ILE A 39 -4.15 -1.13 -0.66
CA ILE A 39 -4.47 -1.54 0.72
C ILE A 39 -4.12 -3.02 0.92
N ARG A 40 -4.44 -3.89 -0.05
CA ARG A 40 -4.09 -5.32 0.00
C ARG A 40 -2.58 -5.54 -0.02
N GLN A 41 -1.82 -4.75 -0.77
CA GLN A 41 -0.35 -4.77 -0.76
C GLN A 41 0.18 -4.38 0.62
N SER A 42 -0.27 -3.26 1.20
CA SER A 42 0.13 -2.83 2.55
C SER A 42 -0.26 -3.86 3.64
N ALA A 43 -1.42 -4.51 3.50
CA ALA A 43 -1.82 -5.61 4.39
C ALA A 43 -0.88 -6.82 4.28
N ASN A 44 -0.42 -7.16 3.08
CA ASN A 44 0.56 -8.22 2.88
C ASN A 44 1.94 -7.86 3.45
N GLU A 45 2.37 -6.60 3.36
CA GLU A 45 3.60 -6.11 4.00
C GLU A 45 3.53 -6.23 5.54
N ALA A 46 2.38 -5.90 6.13
CA ALA A 46 2.16 -6.12 7.56
C ALA A 46 2.21 -7.61 7.92
N LYS A 47 1.63 -8.51 7.10
CA LYS A 47 1.73 -9.96 7.29
C LYS A 47 3.17 -10.47 7.15
N GLN A 48 3.94 -9.97 6.18
CA GLN A 48 5.38 -10.31 6.03
C GLN A 48 6.18 -9.87 7.25
N SER A 49 5.88 -8.69 7.79
CA SER A 49 6.50 -8.21 9.03
C SER A 49 6.14 -9.09 10.23
N ALA A 50 4.91 -9.62 10.30
CA ALA A 50 4.51 -10.58 11.34
C ALA A 50 5.27 -11.92 11.22
N VAL A 51 5.49 -12.42 9.99
CA VAL A 51 6.35 -13.59 9.75
C VAL A 51 7.78 -13.31 10.19
N SER A 52 8.31 -12.10 9.92
CA SER A 52 9.65 -11.67 10.36
C SER A 52 9.79 -11.65 11.89
N VAL A 53 8.75 -11.22 12.62
CA VAL A 53 8.70 -11.31 14.09
C VAL A 53 8.78 -12.77 14.53
N ASN A 54 8.04 -13.67 13.90
CA ASN A 54 8.06 -15.10 14.21
C ASN A 54 9.45 -15.70 13.95
N THR A 55 10.07 -15.38 12.81
CA THR A 55 11.46 -15.78 12.50
C THR A 55 12.45 -15.30 13.56
N ALA A 56 12.39 -14.03 13.95
CA ALA A 56 13.26 -13.46 14.97
C ALA A 56 13.01 -14.07 16.37
N LYS A 57 11.78 -14.44 16.70
CA LYS A 57 11.41 -15.14 17.93
C LYS A 57 12.11 -16.49 18.05
N TRP A 58 12.15 -17.24 16.94
CA TRP A 58 12.69 -18.60 16.91
C TRP A 58 14.18 -18.66 16.58
N ALA A 59 14.85 -17.54 16.36
CA ALA A 59 16.28 -17.47 16.07
C ALA A 59 17.19 -18.03 17.17
N ARG A 60 16.65 -18.33 18.35
CA ARG A 60 17.38 -18.97 19.48
C ARG A 60 17.32 -20.49 19.45
N LEU A 61 16.43 -21.07 18.63
CA LEU A 61 16.29 -22.51 18.58
C LEU A 61 17.44 -23.16 17.81
N PRO A 62 17.76 -24.45 18.11
CA PRO A 62 18.68 -25.20 17.29
C PRO A 62 18.15 -25.32 15.86
N ASN A 63 19.05 -25.20 14.90
CA ASN A 63 18.77 -25.63 13.52
C ASN A 63 19.15 -27.12 13.39
N LEU A 64 18.64 -27.78 12.38
CA LEU A 64 18.99 -29.13 12.01
C LEU A 64 19.19 -29.20 10.51
N ASN A 65 20.43 -29.52 10.08
CA ASN A 65 20.78 -29.58 8.67
C ASN A 65 21.32 -30.96 8.34
N GLY A 66 20.76 -31.58 7.29
CA GLY A 66 21.29 -32.80 6.71
C GLY A 66 22.05 -32.50 5.43
N SER A 67 23.21 -33.10 5.24
CA SER A 67 23.96 -33.03 3.98
C SER A 67 24.43 -34.39 3.55
N ALA A 68 24.41 -34.63 2.24
CA ALA A 68 25.03 -35.76 1.58
C ALA A 68 25.80 -35.26 0.38
N GLY A 69 27.02 -35.71 0.21
CA GLY A 69 27.90 -35.32 -0.88
C GLY A 69 28.63 -36.51 -1.47
N GLN A 70 28.75 -36.50 -2.78
CA GLN A 70 29.56 -37.45 -3.53
C GLN A 70 30.61 -36.63 -4.29
N SER A 71 31.87 -37.03 -4.19
CA SER A 71 32.96 -36.40 -4.94
C SER A 71 33.79 -37.43 -5.66
N TRP A 72 34.28 -37.07 -6.84
CA TRP A 72 35.24 -37.83 -7.64
C TRP A 72 36.48 -36.95 -7.85
N ASN A 73 37.64 -37.51 -7.53
CA ASN A 73 38.90 -36.81 -7.62
C ASN A 73 39.83 -37.62 -8.54
N TRP A 74 40.44 -36.96 -9.53
CA TRP A 74 41.44 -37.49 -10.42
C TRP A 74 42.70 -36.65 -10.33
N GLY A 75 43.83 -37.30 -10.07
CA GLY A 75 45.09 -36.57 -9.98
C GLY A 75 46.22 -37.37 -9.41
N ARG A 76 47.36 -36.71 -9.20
CA ARG A 76 48.55 -37.30 -8.54
C ARG A 76 48.49 -36.94 -7.07
N THR A 77 48.63 -37.94 -6.21
CA THR A 77 48.73 -37.75 -4.77
C THR A 77 50.06 -38.29 -4.28
N ASP A 78 50.53 -37.69 -3.21
CA ASP A 78 51.72 -38.10 -2.48
C ASP A 78 51.34 -39.25 -1.55
N VAL A 79 51.96 -40.41 -1.75
CA VAL A 79 51.73 -41.60 -0.93
C VAL A 79 53.07 -42.08 -0.37
N ARG A 80 53.11 -42.34 0.92
CA ARG A 80 54.25 -42.91 1.57
C ARG A 80 54.20 -44.44 1.44
N ILE A 81 55.16 -45.01 0.76
CA ILE A 81 55.32 -46.49 0.63
C ILE A 81 56.62 -46.88 1.31
N GLY A 82 56.53 -47.44 2.51
CA GLY A 82 57.68 -47.62 3.37
C GLY A 82 58.28 -46.30 3.83
N ASP A 83 59.59 -46.12 3.63
CA ASP A 83 60.25 -44.84 3.99
C ASP A 83 60.36 -43.86 2.81
N GLU A 84 59.88 -44.23 1.64
CA GLU A 84 59.93 -43.39 0.42
C GLU A 84 58.60 -42.69 0.15
N GLN A 85 58.67 -41.41 -0.19
CA GLN A 85 57.53 -40.57 -0.62
C GLN A 85 57.44 -40.69 -2.17
N LYS A 86 56.30 -41.18 -2.68
CA LYS A 86 56.12 -41.42 -4.14
C LYS A 86 54.82 -40.82 -4.64
N TYR A 87 54.88 -40.07 -5.74
CA TYR A 87 53.69 -39.55 -6.41
C TYR A 87 53.07 -40.63 -7.31
N ILE A 88 51.84 -41.01 -7.00
CA ILE A 88 51.05 -41.93 -7.80
C ILE A 88 49.79 -41.25 -8.32
N SER A 89 49.37 -41.62 -9.54
CA SER A 89 48.08 -41.17 -10.08
C SER A 89 46.97 -41.99 -9.46
N VAL A 90 46.05 -41.31 -8.78
CA VAL A 90 44.93 -41.95 -8.11
C VAL A 90 43.62 -41.38 -8.65
N SER A 91 42.68 -42.26 -9.00
CA SER A 91 41.28 -41.91 -9.15
C SER A 91 40.52 -42.34 -7.89
N SER A 92 39.90 -41.42 -7.19
CA SER A 92 39.20 -41.72 -5.96
C SER A 92 37.81 -41.12 -5.97
N HIS A 93 36.91 -41.75 -5.31
CA HIS A 93 35.59 -41.17 -5.00
C HIS A 93 35.28 -41.34 -3.51
N SER A 94 34.55 -40.37 -2.99
CA SER A 94 34.13 -40.36 -1.60
C SER A 94 32.67 -39.93 -1.44
N THR A 95 32.00 -40.58 -0.53
CA THR A 95 30.63 -40.22 -0.10
C THR A 95 30.69 -39.72 1.33
N ASN A 96 30.12 -38.55 1.60
CA ASN A 96 30.02 -37.98 2.95
C ASN A 96 28.55 -37.76 3.27
N MET A 97 28.12 -38.16 4.44
CA MET A 97 26.80 -37.89 4.97
C MET A 97 26.92 -37.28 6.36
N SER A 98 26.18 -36.19 6.61
CA SER A 98 26.20 -35.58 7.93
C SER A 98 24.84 -34.98 8.30
N LEU A 99 24.60 -34.97 9.61
CA LEU A 99 23.48 -34.27 10.25
C LEU A 99 24.10 -33.34 11.30
N SER A 100 23.82 -32.05 11.20
CA SER A 100 24.43 -31.05 12.08
C SER A 100 23.41 -30.11 12.67
N THR A 101 23.68 -29.63 13.88
CA THR A 101 22.89 -28.65 14.61
C THR A 101 23.79 -27.56 15.16
N ASN A 102 23.29 -26.34 15.19
CA ASN A 102 23.97 -25.21 15.84
C ASN A 102 22.95 -24.43 16.69
N VAL A 103 23.33 -24.08 17.90
CA VAL A 103 22.53 -23.33 18.86
C VAL A 103 23.29 -22.07 19.28
N PRO A 104 22.82 -20.87 18.97
CA PRO A 104 23.42 -19.65 19.47
C PRO A 104 23.08 -19.46 20.96
N ILE A 105 24.04 -19.67 21.85
CA ILE A 105 23.86 -19.52 23.32
C ILE A 105 23.94 -18.06 23.72
N PHE A 106 24.98 -17.36 23.23
CA PHE A 106 25.17 -15.93 23.47
C PHE A 106 25.72 -15.25 22.22
N THR A 107 25.05 -14.19 21.79
CA THR A 107 25.35 -13.43 20.56
C THR A 107 25.56 -11.94 20.82
N GLY A 108 26.07 -11.57 22.01
CA GLY A 108 26.23 -10.16 22.38
C GLY A 108 24.91 -9.37 22.42
N LEU A 109 23.80 -10.02 22.80
CA LEU A 109 22.44 -9.45 22.82
C LEU A 109 21.86 -9.11 21.41
N GLN A 110 22.45 -9.64 20.34
CA GLN A 110 21.98 -9.43 18.97
C GLN A 110 20.53 -9.94 18.80
N ILE A 111 20.29 -11.21 19.14
CA ILE A 111 18.97 -11.86 18.94
C ILE A 111 17.82 -11.14 19.67
N PRO A 112 17.93 -10.76 20.98
CA PRO A 112 16.88 -9.99 21.64
C PRO A 112 16.61 -8.65 21.00
N ASN A 113 17.65 -7.94 20.52
CA ASN A 113 17.47 -6.67 19.83
C ASN A 113 16.87 -6.84 18.43
N GLN A 114 17.21 -7.90 17.69
CA GLN A 114 16.57 -8.24 16.42
C GLN A 114 15.07 -8.54 16.60
N TYR A 115 14.71 -9.27 17.66
CA TYR A 115 13.30 -9.53 17.97
C TYR A 115 12.54 -8.25 18.36
N ALA A 116 13.13 -7.35 19.15
CA ALA A 116 12.55 -6.07 19.49
C ALA A 116 12.37 -5.18 18.23
N LEU A 117 13.39 -5.13 17.36
CA LEU A 117 13.33 -4.43 16.09
C LEU A 117 12.22 -4.97 15.18
N ALA A 118 12.12 -6.30 15.05
CA ALA A 118 11.08 -6.92 14.23
C ALA A 118 9.67 -6.56 14.71
N LYS A 119 9.45 -6.51 16.04
CA LYS A 119 8.18 -6.04 16.61
C LYS A 119 7.86 -4.58 16.26
N LEU A 120 8.86 -3.70 16.30
CA LEU A 120 8.68 -2.29 15.95
C LEU A 120 8.42 -2.10 14.46
N ASN A 121 9.09 -2.90 13.62
CA ASN A 121 8.83 -2.92 12.18
C ASN A 121 7.40 -3.40 11.87
N LEU A 122 6.89 -4.41 12.60
CA LEU A 122 5.49 -4.82 12.47
C LEU A 122 4.52 -3.70 12.86
N LYS A 123 4.79 -3.00 13.97
CA LYS A 123 3.95 -1.85 14.38
C LYS A 123 3.99 -0.73 13.33
N ALA A 124 5.16 -0.46 12.76
CA ALA A 124 5.29 0.52 11.68
C ALA A 124 4.50 0.10 10.43
N ALA A 125 4.60 -1.17 10.01
CA ALA A 125 3.85 -1.70 8.86
C ALA A 125 2.32 -1.69 9.08
N MET A 126 1.86 -1.95 10.31
CA MET A 126 0.44 -1.81 10.67
C MET A 126 -0.02 -0.35 10.61
N ALA A 127 0.80 0.59 11.07
CA ALA A 127 0.50 2.01 10.96
C ALA A 127 0.52 2.49 9.49
N ASP A 128 1.42 1.96 8.66
CA ASP A 128 1.43 2.23 7.21
C ASP A 128 0.16 1.71 6.52
N LEU A 129 -0.36 0.56 6.94
CA LEU A 129 -1.64 0.03 6.45
C LEU A 129 -2.80 0.97 6.82
N GLU A 130 -2.86 1.46 8.05
CA GLU A 130 -3.90 2.44 8.44
C GLU A 130 -3.76 3.76 7.67
N LYS A 131 -2.51 4.23 7.46
CA LYS A 131 -2.25 5.39 6.59
C LYS A 131 -2.76 5.15 5.16
N ALA A 132 -2.52 3.98 4.57
CA ALA A 132 -2.99 3.66 3.23
C ALA A 132 -4.53 3.69 3.13
N LYS A 133 -5.24 3.21 4.17
CA LYS A 133 -6.71 3.32 4.23
C LYS A 133 -7.18 4.77 4.33
N GLU A 134 -6.52 5.60 5.15
CA GLU A 134 -6.82 7.03 5.26
C GLU A 134 -6.63 7.73 3.90
N ASP A 135 -5.48 7.50 3.24
CA ASP A 135 -5.14 8.12 1.96
C ASP A 135 -6.17 7.74 0.87
N ILE A 136 -6.52 6.45 0.75
CA ILE A 136 -7.53 5.99 -0.22
C ILE A 136 -8.90 6.58 0.09
N SER A 137 -9.30 6.66 1.36
CA SER A 137 -10.60 7.26 1.74
C SER A 137 -10.69 8.73 1.32
N ILE A 138 -9.61 9.50 1.50
CA ILE A 138 -9.54 10.91 1.08
C ILE A 138 -9.58 11.02 -0.45
N ASN A 139 -8.82 10.17 -1.16
CA ASN A 139 -8.80 10.17 -2.62
C ASN A 139 -10.19 9.82 -3.20
N ILE A 140 -10.88 8.84 -2.63
CA ILE A 140 -12.25 8.48 -3.03
C ILE A 140 -13.21 9.63 -2.77
N ALA A 141 -13.13 10.28 -1.61
CA ALA A 141 -13.99 11.42 -1.30
C ALA A 141 -13.78 12.57 -2.31
N SER A 142 -12.53 12.85 -2.66
CA SER A 142 -12.19 13.85 -3.68
C SER A 142 -12.72 13.47 -5.07
N ALA A 143 -12.49 12.24 -5.50
CA ALA A 143 -12.95 11.75 -6.80
C ALA A 143 -14.49 11.70 -6.87
N TYR A 144 -15.16 11.28 -5.78
CA TYR A 144 -16.62 11.27 -5.68
C TYR A 144 -17.22 12.67 -5.87
N LEU A 145 -16.68 13.67 -5.17
CA LEU A 145 -17.10 15.06 -5.31
C LEU A 145 -16.81 15.61 -6.71
N GLN A 146 -15.69 15.21 -7.33
CA GLN A 146 -15.36 15.59 -8.71
C GLN A 146 -16.37 15.03 -9.73
N VAL A 147 -16.83 13.80 -9.54
CA VAL A 147 -17.88 13.21 -10.39
C VAL A 147 -19.17 14.01 -10.26
N LEU A 148 -19.62 14.30 -9.04
CA LEU A 148 -20.83 15.10 -8.80
C LEU A 148 -20.72 16.50 -9.42
N PHE A 149 -19.57 17.15 -9.24
CA PHE A 149 -19.31 18.47 -9.83
C PHE A 149 -19.40 18.44 -11.36
N ASN A 150 -18.76 17.46 -12.02
CA ASN A 150 -18.82 17.31 -13.46
C ASN A 150 -20.24 16.95 -13.96
N GLN A 151 -21.00 16.19 -13.19
CA GLN A 151 -22.39 15.88 -13.47
C GLN A 151 -23.26 17.14 -13.51
N GLU A 152 -23.11 18.00 -12.49
CA GLU A 152 -23.84 19.29 -12.43
C GLU A 152 -23.43 20.23 -13.58
N LEU A 153 -22.13 20.31 -13.88
CA LEU A 153 -21.66 21.11 -15.02
C LEU A 153 -22.24 20.61 -16.35
N HIS A 154 -22.36 19.30 -16.53
CA HIS A 154 -22.99 18.73 -17.73
C HIS A 154 -24.47 19.09 -17.81
N GLN A 155 -25.22 19.00 -16.69
CA GLN A 155 -26.61 19.42 -16.64
C GLN A 155 -26.80 20.90 -16.98
N VAL A 156 -25.96 21.78 -16.44
CA VAL A 156 -25.97 23.22 -16.77
C VAL A 156 -25.70 23.45 -18.26
N SER A 157 -24.73 22.72 -18.84
CA SER A 157 -24.42 22.87 -20.27
C SER A 157 -25.53 22.38 -21.17
N LEU A 158 -26.29 21.34 -20.82
CA LEU A 158 -27.48 20.90 -21.54
C LEU A 158 -28.58 21.96 -21.47
N GLY A 159 -28.82 22.58 -20.33
CA GLY A 159 -29.76 23.68 -20.20
C GLY A 159 -29.38 24.89 -21.07
N GLN A 160 -28.05 25.19 -21.17
CA GLN A 160 -27.59 26.27 -22.07
C GLN A 160 -27.81 25.96 -23.54
N VAL A 161 -27.65 24.70 -23.97
CA VAL A 161 -27.96 24.25 -25.36
C VAL A 161 -29.45 24.42 -25.63
N GLU A 162 -30.33 24.07 -24.73
CA GLU A 162 -31.75 24.22 -24.86
C GLU A 162 -32.13 25.71 -25.03
N LEU A 163 -31.62 26.57 -24.17
CA LEU A 163 -31.83 28.02 -24.23
C LEU A 163 -31.32 28.61 -25.56
N SER A 164 -30.16 28.23 -26.04
CA SER A 164 -29.61 28.73 -27.31
C SER A 164 -30.41 28.25 -28.53
N LYS A 165 -30.95 27.03 -28.49
CA LYS A 165 -31.89 26.50 -29.51
C LYS A 165 -33.20 27.28 -29.54
N GLU A 166 -33.77 27.61 -28.41
CA GLU A 166 -34.98 28.45 -28.33
C GLU A 166 -34.72 29.86 -28.88
N GLN A 167 -33.59 30.47 -28.53
CA GLN A 167 -33.18 31.77 -29.08
C GLN A 167 -33.00 31.74 -30.60
N TYR A 168 -32.32 30.70 -31.12
CA TYR A 168 -32.15 30.51 -32.55
C TYR A 168 -33.52 30.38 -33.26
N ALA A 169 -34.44 29.57 -32.74
CA ALA A 169 -35.78 29.40 -33.28
C ALA A 169 -36.56 30.72 -33.31
N ARG A 170 -36.47 31.54 -32.25
CA ARG A 170 -37.07 32.87 -32.17
C ARG A 170 -36.52 33.84 -33.23
N ILE A 171 -35.17 33.92 -33.36
CA ILE A 171 -34.50 34.82 -34.32
C ILE A 171 -34.81 34.38 -35.74
N SER A 172 -34.82 33.08 -36.02
CA SER A 172 -35.21 32.53 -37.35
C SER A 172 -36.62 32.94 -37.73
N ARG A 173 -37.57 32.85 -36.81
CA ARG A 173 -38.99 33.28 -37.06
C ARG A 173 -39.09 34.80 -37.25
N LEU A 174 -38.30 35.60 -36.55
CA LEU A 174 -38.26 37.06 -36.78
C LEU A 174 -37.64 37.39 -38.13
N ALA A 175 -36.69 36.65 -38.62
CA ALA A 175 -36.08 36.82 -39.94
C ALA A 175 -37.07 36.45 -41.04
N GLU A 176 -37.88 35.39 -40.90
CA GLU A 176 -39.01 35.05 -41.86
C GLU A 176 -40.02 36.19 -41.95
N LEU A 177 -40.23 36.95 -40.89
CA LEU A 177 -41.10 38.12 -40.83
C LEU A 177 -40.38 39.42 -41.25
N GLY A 178 -39.13 39.33 -41.73
CA GLY A 178 -38.33 40.49 -42.14
C GLY A 178 -37.88 41.43 -41.03
N LYS A 179 -37.91 40.95 -39.75
CA LYS A 179 -37.58 41.70 -38.52
C LYS A 179 -36.22 41.38 -37.94
N ALA A 180 -35.48 40.42 -38.50
CA ALA A 180 -34.13 40.10 -38.18
C ALA A 180 -33.30 39.88 -39.45
N SER A 181 -31.98 40.14 -39.37
CA SER A 181 -31.07 39.99 -40.51
C SER A 181 -30.58 38.54 -40.66
N PRO A 182 -30.19 38.11 -41.90
CA PRO A 182 -29.55 36.81 -42.07
C PRO A 182 -28.25 36.62 -41.25
N ALA A 183 -27.57 37.72 -40.93
CA ALA A 183 -26.37 37.70 -40.08
C ALA A 183 -26.72 37.30 -38.64
N GLU A 184 -27.81 37.84 -38.08
CA GLU A 184 -28.27 37.49 -36.72
C GLU A 184 -28.70 36.02 -36.62
N VAL A 185 -29.31 35.46 -37.68
CA VAL A 185 -29.65 34.03 -37.76
C VAL A 185 -28.39 33.17 -37.79
N ALA A 186 -27.38 33.56 -38.57
CA ALA A 186 -26.10 32.85 -38.66
C ALA A 186 -25.34 32.87 -37.31
N GLU A 187 -25.37 34.02 -36.62
CA GLU A 187 -24.75 34.18 -35.29
C GLU A 187 -25.46 33.29 -34.27
N ALA A 188 -26.78 33.30 -34.19
CA ALA A 188 -27.53 32.43 -33.29
C ALA A 188 -27.29 30.95 -33.56
N LYS A 189 -27.20 30.54 -34.86
CA LYS A 189 -26.83 29.17 -35.22
C LYS A 189 -25.41 28.79 -34.77
N ALA A 190 -24.45 29.71 -34.94
CA ALA A 190 -23.09 29.49 -34.48
C ALA A 190 -23.02 29.34 -32.96
N ARG A 191 -23.84 30.09 -32.21
CA ARG A 191 -23.97 29.99 -30.76
C ARG A 191 -24.46 28.60 -30.32
N VAL A 192 -25.51 28.08 -30.97
CA VAL A 192 -26.02 26.71 -30.72
C VAL A 192 -24.88 25.68 -30.87
N ALA A 193 -24.17 25.75 -32.02
CA ALA A 193 -23.08 24.80 -32.28
C ALA A 193 -21.95 24.89 -31.23
N GLN A 194 -21.66 26.10 -30.73
CA GLN A 194 -20.66 26.32 -29.67
C GLN A 194 -21.13 25.76 -28.33
N ASP A 195 -22.40 25.95 -27.98
CA ASP A 195 -22.97 25.43 -26.75
C ASP A 195 -23.09 23.87 -26.80
N GLU A 196 -23.43 23.27 -27.93
CA GLU A 196 -23.42 21.83 -28.20
C GLU A 196 -22.00 21.25 -28.03
N MET A 197 -20.96 21.92 -28.57
CA MET A 197 -19.57 21.50 -28.37
C MET A 197 -19.18 21.51 -26.86
N SER A 198 -19.63 22.55 -26.15
CA SER A 198 -19.41 22.64 -24.70
C SER A 198 -20.09 21.49 -23.92
N ALA A 199 -21.33 21.13 -24.31
CA ALA A 199 -22.07 20.02 -23.72
C ALA A 199 -21.37 18.67 -23.95
N VAL A 200 -20.83 18.43 -25.13
CA VAL A 200 -20.03 17.23 -25.44
C VAL A 200 -18.75 17.19 -24.56
N GLN A 201 -18.10 18.34 -24.39
CA GLN A 201 -16.90 18.41 -23.55
C GLN A 201 -17.21 18.10 -22.08
N THR A 202 -18.30 18.63 -21.52
CA THR A 202 -18.72 18.38 -20.16
C THR A 202 -19.20 16.95 -19.95
N ASP A 203 -19.89 16.32 -20.90
CA ASP A 203 -20.23 14.90 -20.88
C ASP A 203 -18.98 14.03 -20.83
N ASN A 204 -17.99 14.33 -21.68
CA ASN A 204 -16.71 13.60 -21.66
C ASN A 204 -16.00 13.72 -20.32
N ASN A 205 -15.94 14.93 -19.73
CA ASN A 205 -15.33 15.15 -18.41
C ASN A 205 -16.07 14.38 -17.31
N PHE A 206 -17.39 14.32 -17.36
CA PHE A 206 -18.19 13.53 -16.42
C PHE A 206 -17.88 12.03 -16.55
N ARG A 207 -17.85 11.49 -17.77
CA ARG A 207 -17.55 10.08 -18.02
C ARG A 207 -16.13 9.71 -17.57
N LEU A 208 -15.14 10.57 -17.84
CA LEU A 208 -13.77 10.35 -17.38
C LEU A 208 -13.68 10.35 -15.86
N ALA A 209 -14.31 11.30 -15.17
CA ALA A 209 -14.32 11.32 -13.72
C ALA A 209 -15.00 10.08 -13.11
N LEU A 210 -16.08 9.60 -13.73
CA LEU A 210 -16.74 8.37 -13.31
C LEU A 210 -15.83 7.13 -13.50
N LEU A 211 -15.09 7.09 -14.62
CA LEU A 211 -14.10 6.04 -14.89
C LEU A 211 -12.98 6.06 -13.84
N ASP A 212 -12.42 7.25 -13.54
CA ASP A 212 -11.36 7.41 -12.55
C ASP A 212 -11.82 6.94 -11.17
N LEU A 213 -13.03 7.30 -10.74
CA LEU A 213 -13.59 6.83 -9.48
C LEU A 213 -13.82 5.31 -9.50
N SER A 214 -14.37 4.75 -10.56
CA SER A 214 -14.62 3.31 -10.67
C SER A 214 -13.32 2.51 -10.58
N GLN A 215 -12.25 3.01 -11.21
CA GLN A 215 -10.93 2.40 -11.14
C GLN A 215 -10.32 2.52 -9.73
N LEU A 216 -10.51 3.66 -9.04
CA LEU A 216 -9.99 3.88 -7.69
C LEU A 216 -10.63 2.93 -6.66
N ILE A 217 -11.90 2.59 -6.84
CA ILE A 217 -12.62 1.61 -6.03
C ILE A 217 -12.49 0.16 -6.54
N GLU A 218 -11.72 -0.07 -7.61
CA GLU A 218 -11.46 -1.40 -8.20
C GLU A 218 -12.72 -2.09 -8.74
N LEU A 219 -13.63 -1.33 -9.35
CA LEU A 219 -14.74 -1.94 -10.12
C LEU A 219 -14.23 -2.46 -11.45
N GLU A 220 -14.67 -3.66 -11.83
CA GLU A 220 -14.27 -4.30 -13.10
C GLU A 220 -14.73 -3.49 -14.31
N THR A 221 -15.93 -2.90 -14.24
CA THR A 221 -16.48 -2.03 -15.30
C THR A 221 -17.25 -0.86 -14.70
N PRO A 222 -17.22 0.33 -15.33
CA PRO A 222 -18.03 1.47 -14.92
C PRO A 222 -19.48 1.36 -15.38
N GLU A 223 -19.84 0.33 -16.16
CA GLU A 223 -21.18 0.15 -16.71
C GLU A 223 -22.20 -0.07 -15.58
N GLY A 224 -23.25 0.76 -15.56
CA GLY A 224 -24.27 0.73 -14.50
C GLY A 224 -23.83 1.36 -13.17
N PHE A 225 -22.61 1.90 -13.10
CA PHE A 225 -22.15 2.64 -11.92
C PHE A 225 -22.72 4.06 -11.95
N SER A 226 -23.47 4.42 -10.93
CA SER A 226 -24.03 5.75 -10.73
C SER A 226 -23.90 6.16 -9.29
N LEU A 227 -23.81 7.46 -9.03
CA LEU A 227 -23.68 8.01 -7.69
C LEU A 227 -25.02 8.48 -7.15
N ALA A 228 -25.23 8.29 -5.86
CA ALA A 228 -26.33 8.91 -5.15
C ALA A 228 -26.04 10.40 -4.93
N ALA A 229 -26.98 11.26 -5.26
CA ALA A 229 -26.87 12.67 -4.93
C ALA A 229 -26.85 12.83 -3.40
N PRO A 230 -25.80 13.43 -2.80
CA PRO A 230 -25.75 13.61 -1.38
C PRO A 230 -26.81 14.63 -0.95
N VAL A 231 -27.61 14.27 0.04
CA VAL A 231 -28.46 15.26 0.73
C VAL A 231 -27.57 16.05 1.69
N VAL A 232 -26.86 17.03 1.15
CA VAL A 232 -26.01 17.89 1.97
C VAL A 232 -26.86 18.99 2.59
N LYS A 233 -27.17 18.88 3.88
CA LYS A 233 -27.53 20.05 4.67
C LYS A 233 -26.22 20.77 5.01
N LEU A 234 -25.97 21.88 4.35
CA LEU A 234 -24.84 22.75 4.67
C LEU A 234 -25.13 23.45 6.02
N ASP A 235 -24.63 22.82 7.09
CA ASP A 235 -24.54 23.45 8.40
C ASP A 235 -23.09 23.95 8.52
N LEU A 236 -22.89 25.25 8.35
CA LEU A 236 -21.57 25.87 8.37
C LEU A 236 -21.19 26.12 9.84
N GLU A 237 -20.66 25.08 10.50
CA GLU A 237 -20.07 25.24 11.83
C GLU A 237 -18.70 25.96 11.75
N PRO A 238 -18.33 26.76 12.76
CA PRO A 238 -17.01 27.40 12.80
C PRO A 238 -15.89 26.35 12.72
N LEU A 239 -14.94 26.57 11.81
CA LEU A 239 -13.79 25.68 11.64
C LEU A 239 -12.88 25.71 12.88
N THR A 240 -12.52 24.55 13.39
CA THR A 240 -11.52 24.41 14.47
C THR A 240 -10.18 25.02 14.05
N PRO A 241 -9.52 25.80 14.93
CA PRO A 241 -8.20 26.38 14.62
C PRO A 241 -7.19 25.31 14.20
N PRO A 242 -6.36 25.58 13.17
CA PRO A 242 -5.46 24.58 12.59
C PRO A 242 -4.41 24.08 13.60
N ASP A 243 -3.98 24.90 14.55
CA ASP A 243 -3.00 24.51 15.57
C ASP A 243 -3.59 23.47 16.55
N GLU A 244 -4.86 23.56 16.90
CA GLU A 244 -5.55 22.59 17.75
C GLU A 244 -5.73 21.24 17.02
N VAL A 245 -6.13 21.29 15.74
CA VAL A 245 -6.20 20.11 14.86
C VAL A 245 -4.83 19.44 14.76
N TYR A 246 -3.75 20.23 14.61
CA TYR A 246 -2.39 19.70 14.52
C TYR A 246 -1.96 18.99 15.81
N GLN A 247 -2.23 19.56 16.99
CA GLN A 247 -1.88 18.91 18.26
C GLN A 247 -2.57 17.56 18.43
N THR A 248 -3.83 17.47 18.06
CA THR A 248 -4.58 16.21 18.07
C THR A 248 -4.01 15.22 17.05
N ALA A 249 -3.71 15.68 15.84
CA ALA A 249 -3.18 14.87 14.75
C ALA A 249 -1.78 14.29 15.05
N LEU A 250 -0.93 14.97 15.83
CA LEU A 250 0.38 14.45 16.25
C LEU A 250 0.28 13.12 17.02
N SER A 251 -0.81 12.89 17.75
CA SER A 251 -1.02 11.67 18.54
C SER A 251 -1.82 10.60 17.79
N THR A 252 -2.69 10.99 16.86
CA THR A 252 -3.66 10.10 16.22
C THR A 252 -3.24 9.63 14.83
N LYS A 253 -2.49 10.45 14.08
CA LYS A 253 -2.16 10.16 12.68
C LYS A 253 -1.21 8.97 12.53
N ALA A 254 -1.64 8.01 11.71
CA ALA A 254 -0.91 6.76 11.44
C ALA A 254 0.49 7.02 10.86
N ALA A 255 0.66 8.01 9.98
CA ALA A 255 1.94 8.40 9.41
C ALA A 255 2.98 8.81 10.47
N ILE A 256 2.56 9.56 11.51
CA ILE A 256 3.42 9.97 12.63
C ILE A 256 3.81 8.74 13.47
N GLN A 257 2.85 7.86 13.77
CA GLN A 257 3.11 6.64 14.53
C GLN A 257 4.10 5.72 13.82
N ALA A 258 3.94 5.53 12.50
CA ALA A 258 4.88 4.74 11.69
C ALA A 258 6.31 5.30 11.76
N ALA A 259 6.47 6.62 11.59
CA ALA A 259 7.77 7.28 11.68
C ALA A 259 8.40 7.16 13.09
N GLN A 260 7.59 7.27 14.16
CA GLN A 260 8.04 7.06 15.53
C GLN A 260 8.53 5.62 15.78
N TYR A 261 7.79 4.61 15.30
CA TYR A 261 8.22 3.21 15.45
C TYR A 261 9.52 2.92 14.68
N ARG A 262 9.71 3.52 13.49
CA ARG A 262 10.98 3.40 12.75
C ARG A 262 12.14 4.07 13.48
N LEU A 263 11.93 5.24 14.06
CA LEU A 263 12.93 5.92 14.89
C LEU A 263 13.27 5.08 16.15
N GLU A 264 12.27 4.50 16.80
CA GLU A 264 12.52 3.63 17.96
C GLU A 264 13.27 2.36 17.54
N GLY A 265 12.89 1.76 16.42
CA GLY A 265 13.56 0.59 15.82
C GLY A 265 15.04 0.85 15.53
N SER A 266 15.38 2.05 15.09
CA SER A 266 16.77 2.42 14.79
C SER A 266 17.69 2.37 16.01
N LYS A 267 17.15 2.57 17.23
CA LYS A 267 17.91 2.40 18.49
C LYS A 267 18.33 0.94 18.69
N HIS A 268 17.46 0.00 18.30
CA HIS A 268 17.80 -1.42 18.33
C HIS A 268 18.83 -1.80 17.26
N ASN A 269 18.80 -1.15 16.07
CA ASN A 269 19.83 -1.33 15.05
C ASN A 269 21.23 -0.94 15.56
N ILE A 270 21.35 0.14 16.35
CA ILE A 270 22.61 0.50 16.99
C ILE A 270 23.07 -0.60 17.95
N ARG A 271 22.19 -1.14 18.79
CA ARG A 271 22.51 -2.24 19.71
C ARG A 271 22.90 -3.52 18.98
N ILE A 272 22.24 -3.81 17.87
CA ILE A 272 22.59 -4.93 16.97
C ILE A 272 23.99 -4.72 16.38
N ALA A 273 24.32 -3.51 15.92
CA ALA A 273 25.67 -3.21 15.45
C ALA A 273 26.73 -3.32 16.56
N GLN A 274 26.39 -2.90 17.80
CA GLN A 274 27.24 -3.01 18.96
C GLN A 274 27.48 -4.46 19.42
N SER A 275 26.52 -5.37 19.14
CA SER A 275 26.63 -6.78 19.53
C SER A 275 27.90 -7.46 19.00
N ALA A 276 28.42 -6.99 17.87
CA ALA A 276 29.64 -7.50 17.26
C ALA A 276 30.95 -7.11 18.03
N PHE A 277 30.87 -6.32 19.11
CA PHE A 277 31.98 -6.11 20.04
C PHE A 277 32.06 -7.18 21.12
N TYR A 278 30.97 -7.90 21.37
CA TYR A 278 30.90 -8.89 22.44
C TYR A 278 31.32 -10.26 21.97
N PRO A 279 31.81 -11.12 22.87
CA PRO A 279 32.03 -12.53 22.59
C PRO A 279 30.75 -13.20 22.09
N GLN A 280 30.88 -14.21 21.25
CA GLN A 280 29.81 -15.08 20.79
C GLN A 280 30.06 -16.50 21.23
N LEU A 281 29.10 -17.14 21.87
CA LEU A 281 29.13 -18.52 22.31
C LEU A 281 28.07 -19.31 21.55
N SER A 282 28.48 -20.38 20.91
CA SER A 282 27.57 -21.33 20.23
C SER A 282 27.84 -22.75 20.69
N PHE A 283 26.79 -23.56 20.69
CA PHE A 283 26.87 -25.01 20.84
C PHE A 283 26.64 -25.63 19.43
N SER A 284 27.48 -26.61 19.11
CA SER A 284 27.31 -27.36 17.84
C SER A 284 27.36 -28.86 18.15
N GLY A 285 26.53 -29.60 17.42
CA GLY A 285 26.53 -31.06 17.42
C GLY A 285 26.46 -31.58 15.99
N SER A 286 27.14 -32.70 15.73
CA SER A 286 27.03 -33.36 14.44
C SER A 286 27.14 -34.88 14.56
N LEU A 287 26.42 -35.53 13.65
CA LEU A 287 26.57 -36.94 13.34
C LEU A 287 27.07 -37.02 11.91
N GLY A 288 28.05 -37.87 11.64
CA GLY A 288 28.58 -37.99 10.29
C GLY A 288 29.13 -39.37 10.02
N THR A 289 29.17 -39.70 8.74
CA THR A 289 29.85 -40.90 8.25
C THR A 289 30.37 -40.64 6.85
N ASN A 290 31.37 -41.43 6.45
CA ASN A 290 31.95 -41.28 5.15
C ASN A 290 32.41 -42.62 4.56
N TYR A 291 32.57 -42.63 3.22
CA TYR A 291 33.13 -43.70 2.46
C TYR A 291 34.24 -43.15 1.56
N TYR A 292 35.35 -43.87 1.45
CA TYR A 292 36.44 -43.56 0.54
C TYR A 292 36.78 -44.79 -0.30
N SER A 293 36.81 -44.66 -1.63
CA SER A 293 37.16 -45.77 -2.55
C SER A 293 38.60 -46.22 -2.47
N THR A 294 39.49 -45.44 -1.84
CA THR A 294 40.88 -45.76 -1.63
C THR A 294 41.15 -46.72 -0.47
N ILE A 295 40.11 -46.98 0.33
CA ILE A 295 40.19 -47.93 1.44
C ILE A 295 39.58 -49.26 0.97
N ASP A 296 40.37 -50.33 1.08
CA ASP A 296 39.96 -51.69 0.66
C ASP A 296 38.96 -52.31 1.67
N ARG A 297 37.78 -51.72 1.72
CA ARG A 297 36.61 -52.16 2.51
C ARG A 297 35.35 -51.79 1.80
N ASN A 298 34.31 -52.62 1.92
CA ASN A 298 33.05 -52.35 1.25
C ASN A 298 32.35 -51.08 1.79
N PHE A 299 31.46 -50.55 0.99
CA PHE A 299 30.70 -49.32 1.32
C PHE A 299 29.97 -49.40 2.65
N GLY A 300 29.22 -50.52 2.90
CA GLY A 300 28.42 -50.69 4.10
C GLY A 300 29.26 -50.74 5.38
N ASP A 301 30.39 -51.42 5.34
CA ASP A 301 31.27 -51.52 6.50
C ASP A 301 31.92 -50.16 6.79
N GLN A 302 32.42 -49.44 5.77
CA GLN A 302 32.95 -48.10 5.98
C GLN A 302 31.91 -47.13 6.55
N MET A 303 30.71 -47.13 6.02
CA MET A 303 29.62 -46.25 6.52
C MET A 303 29.27 -46.53 7.97
N ARG A 304 29.34 -47.79 8.41
CA ARG A 304 29.10 -48.18 9.81
C ARG A 304 30.27 -47.80 10.70
N ASP A 305 31.49 -48.14 10.29
CA ASP A 305 32.67 -47.99 11.13
C ASP A 305 33.19 -46.54 11.20
N ASN A 306 32.95 -45.73 10.17
CA ASN A 306 33.29 -44.32 10.15
C ASN A 306 32.23 -43.43 10.80
N PHE A 307 31.15 -44.03 11.38
CA PHE A 307 30.16 -43.26 12.07
C PHE A 307 30.71 -42.51 13.26
N SER A 308 30.61 -41.19 13.19
CA SER A 308 31.16 -40.28 14.21
C SER A 308 30.09 -39.38 14.83
N LYS A 309 30.28 -39.04 16.07
CA LYS A 309 29.45 -38.12 16.84
C LYS A 309 30.34 -37.00 17.38
N TYR A 310 29.91 -35.78 17.20
CA TYR A 310 30.60 -34.60 17.69
C TYR A 310 29.66 -33.70 18.46
N VAL A 311 30.10 -33.20 19.58
CA VAL A 311 29.47 -32.10 20.34
C VAL A 311 30.54 -31.14 20.80
N GLY A 312 30.28 -29.86 20.76
CA GLY A 312 31.27 -28.85 21.15
C GLY A 312 30.67 -27.49 21.40
N PHE A 313 31.42 -26.69 22.13
CA PHE A 313 31.18 -25.29 22.34
C PHE A 313 32.25 -24.48 21.59
N SER A 314 31.81 -23.41 20.92
CA SER A 314 32.71 -22.48 20.25
C SER A 314 32.51 -21.09 20.84
N LEU A 315 33.59 -20.52 21.40
CA LEU A 315 33.64 -19.14 21.88
C LEU A 315 34.50 -18.32 20.93
N SER A 316 33.85 -17.36 20.24
CA SER A 316 34.54 -16.41 19.37
C SER A 316 34.60 -15.04 20.02
N VAL A 317 35.83 -14.53 20.24
CA VAL A 317 36.07 -13.21 20.84
C VAL A 317 36.72 -12.30 19.82
N PRO A 318 36.01 -11.26 19.31
CA PRO A 318 36.56 -10.34 18.33
C PRO A 318 37.56 -9.37 18.98
N LEU A 319 38.85 -9.59 18.83
CA LEU A 319 39.89 -8.73 19.40
C LEU A 319 40.16 -7.50 18.52
N PHE A 320 40.29 -7.71 17.23
CA PHE A 320 40.50 -6.64 16.23
C PHE A 320 39.91 -7.02 14.89
N ASN A 321 39.03 -6.19 14.35
CA ASN A 321 38.34 -6.42 13.08
C ASN A 321 38.49 -5.26 12.10
N ARG A 322 39.65 -4.62 12.07
CA ARG A 322 39.96 -3.49 11.17
C ARG A 322 38.93 -2.37 11.23
N PHE A 323 38.44 -2.03 12.41
CA PHE A 323 37.41 -1.02 12.70
C PHE A 323 36.02 -1.27 12.07
N THR A 324 35.77 -2.44 11.49
CA THR A 324 34.50 -2.75 10.81
C THR A 324 33.32 -2.57 11.77
N THR A 325 33.37 -3.08 12.99
CA THR A 325 32.28 -2.91 13.97
C THR A 325 32.08 -1.47 14.39
N ARG A 326 33.18 -0.72 14.61
CA ARG A 326 33.12 0.72 14.94
C ARG A 326 32.40 1.51 13.84
N ASN A 327 32.73 1.24 12.57
CA ASN A 327 32.13 1.90 11.43
C ASN A 327 30.65 1.51 11.25
N ARG A 328 30.29 0.23 11.48
CA ARG A 328 28.88 -0.20 11.51
C ARG A 328 28.05 0.55 12.55
N VAL A 329 28.58 0.71 13.75
CA VAL A 329 27.91 1.48 14.82
C VAL A 329 27.76 2.96 14.41
N ARG A 330 28.79 3.55 13.77
CA ARG A 330 28.73 4.92 13.28
C ARG A 330 27.65 5.08 12.19
N THR A 331 27.61 4.16 11.23
CA THR A 331 26.57 4.13 10.19
C THR A 331 25.18 3.99 10.81
N ALA A 332 25.00 3.08 11.80
CA ALA A 332 23.72 2.92 12.47
C ALA A 332 23.25 4.19 13.21
N ARG A 333 24.19 4.97 13.78
CA ARG A 333 23.88 6.28 14.41
C ARG A 333 23.44 7.33 13.38
N LEU A 334 24.15 7.42 12.27
CA LEU A 334 23.75 8.33 11.16
C LEU A 334 22.37 7.94 10.59
N GLN A 335 22.09 6.63 10.52
CA GLN A 335 20.76 6.15 10.12
C GLN A 335 19.67 6.52 11.14
N GLN A 336 19.97 6.48 12.43
CA GLN A 336 19.03 6.96 13.46
C GLN A 336 18.76 8.47 13.33
N GLU A 337 19.79 9.26 13.07
CA GLU A 337 19.65 10.69 12.82
C GLU A 337 18.76 10.94 11.59
N ASN A 338 18.95 10.19 10.50
CA ASN A 338 18.07 10.26 9.33
C ASN A 338 16.60 9.95 9.66
N TYR A 339 16.32 8.95 10.51
CA TYR A 339 14.95 8.68 10.94
C TYR A 339 14.37 9.80 11.82
N SER A 340 15.20 10.47 12.62
CA SER A 340 14.77 11.66 13.38
C SER A 340 14.39 12.80 12.45
N LEU A 341 15.23 13.10 11.46
CA LEU A 341 14.94 14.11 10.45
C LEU A 341 13.71 13.77 9.61
N GLN A 342 13.50 12.48 9.30
CA GLN A 342 12.31 12.03 8.59
C GLN A 342 11.04 12.20 9.42
N LEU A 343 11.07 11.92 10.72
CA LEU A 343 9.95 12.20 11.63
C LEU A 343 9.62 13.69 11.68
N ASP A 344 10.64 14.56 11.78
CA ASP A 344 10.45 16.01 11.79
C ASP A 344 9.89 16.51 10.46
N ASN A 345 10.35 15.95 9.34
CA ASN A 345 9.79 16.26 8.02
C ASN A 345 8.31 15.80 7.91
N THR A 346 7.97 14.62 8.41
CA THR A 346 6.58 14.13 8.43
C THR A 346 5.68 15.06 9.24
N LYS A 347 6.14 15.55 10.40
CA LYS A 347 5.42 16.54 11.21
C LYS A 347 5.20 17.87 10.48
N LYS A 348 6.24 18.37 9.78
CA LYS A 348 6.14 19.61 8.99
C LYS A 348 5.18 19.46 7.81
N THR A 349 5.20 18.32 7.15
CA THR A 349 4.28 18.02 6.04
C THR A 349 2.84 17.99 6.56
N LEU A 350 2.58 17.30 7.65
CA LEU A 350 1.26 17.25 8.29
C LEU A 350 0.75 18.65 8.69
N TYR A 351 1.62 19.48 9.29
CA TYR A 351 1.28 20.86 9.62
C TYR A 351 0.88 21.66 8.39
N LYS A 352 1.68 21.56 7.33
CA LYS A 352 1.39 22.23 6.04
C LYS A 352 0.06 21.76 5.45
N GLU A 353 -0.22 20.46 5.43
CA GLU A 353 -1.47 19.89 4.92
C GLU A 353 -2.68 20.40 5.69
N ILE A 354 -2.61 20.44 7.02
CA ILE A 354 -3.68 20.97 7.87
C ILE A 354 -3.92 22.46 7.58
N GLN A 355 -2.85 23.27 7.49
CA GLN A 355 -2.96 24.70 7.17
C GLN A 355 -3.58 24.91 5.78
N GLN A 356 -3.13 24.16 4.78
CA GLN A 356 -3.67 24.24 3.42
C GLN A 356 -5.16 23.85 3.39
N ALA A 357 -5.54 22.76 4.07
CA ALA A 357 -6.94 22.34 4.14
C ALA A 357 -7.81 23.42 4.82
N TRP A 358 -7.34 24.01 5.89
CA TRP A 358 -8.05 25.07 6.60
C TRP A 358 -8.25 26.34 5.75
N TYR A 359 -7.19 26.83 5.08
CA TYR A 359 -7.33 27.98 4.17
C TYR A 359 -8.24 27.68 2.98
N THR A 360 -8.17 26.45 2.44
CA THR A 360 -9.04 26.04 1.35
C THR A 360 -10.50 25.95 1.79
N ALA A 361 -10.76 25.47 3.00
CA ALA A 361 -12.10 25.42 3.55
C ALA A 361 -12.72 26.84 3.75
N LEU A 362 -11.95 27.78 4.35
CA LEU A 362 -12.37 29.19 4.48
C LEU A 362 -12.68 29.85 3.12
N ALA A 363 -11.80 29.64 2.15
CA ALA A 363 -11.99 30.19 0.82
C ALA A 363 -13.23 29.59 0.12
N SER A 364 -13.48 28.29 0.33
CA SER A 364 -14.65 27.58 -0.22
C SER A 364 -15.95 28.06 0.43
N GLU A 365 -15.97 28.29 1.73
CA GLU A 365 -17.09 28.87 2.46
C GLU A 365 -17.45 30.26 1.95
N SER A 366 -16.43 31.15 1.83
CA SER A 366 -16.60 32.51 1.32
C SER A 366 -17.12 32.50 -0.11
N LYS A 367 -16.58 31.60 -0.96
CA LYS A 367 -17.00 31.44 -2.34
C LYS A 367 -18.44 30.94 -2.45
N TYR A 368 -18.83 29.98 -1.62
CA TYR A 368 -20.20 29.47 -1.56
C TYR A 368 -21.19 30.58 -1.18
N THR A 369 -20.92 31.32 -0.12
CA THR A 369 -21.77 32.41 0.35
C THR A 369 -21.95 33.49 -0.70
N SER A 370 -20.84 33.92 -1.35
CA SER A 370 -20.87 34.90 -2.42
C SER A 370 -21.63 34.41 -3.66
N SER A 371 -21.39 33.15 -4.08
CA SER A 371 -22.09 32.55 -5.22
C SER A 371 -23.58 32.36 -4.97
N SER A 372 -23.97 31.96 -3.77
CA SER A 372 -25.38 31.84 -3.35
C SER A 372 -26.09 33.19 -3.36
N THR A 373 -25.42 34.24 -2.85
CA THR A 373 -25.96 35.61 -2.87
C THR A 373 -26.14 36.11 -4.31
N ALA A 374 -25.16 35.87 -5.18
CA ALA A 374 -25.22 36.25 -6.59
C ALA A 374 -26.33 35.50 -7.34
N ALA A 375 -26.50 34.19 -7.08
CA ALA A 375 -27.55 33.37 -7.69
C ALA A 375 -28.96 33.85 -7.26
N ASN A 376 -29.16 34.15 -5.98
CA ASN A 376 -30.42 34.66 -5.45
C ASN A 376 -30.77 36.04 -6.06
N ALA A 377 -29.79 36.96 -6.10
CA ALA A 377 -29.99 38.27 -6.72
C ALA A 377 -30.28 38.20 -8.24
N SER A 378 -29.62 37.28 -8.97
CA SER A 378 -29.89 37.06 -10.40
C SER A 378 -31.25 36.46 -10.59
N MET A 379 -31.73 35.55 -9.76
CA MET A 379 -33.06 34.95 -9.82
C MET A 379 -34.15 36.00 -9.54
N GLU A 380 -33.95 36.85 -8.54
CA GLU A 380 -34.86 37.97 -8.23
C GLU A 380 -34.93 38.97 -9.41
N SER A 381 -33.76 39.34 -9.96
CA SER A 381 -33.70 40.18 -11.15
C SER A 381 -34.45 39.59 -12.37
N PHE A 382 -34.28 38.30 -12.61
CA PHE A 382 -34.96 37.58 -13.66
C PHE A 382 -36.49 37.60 -13.46
N LYS A 383 -36.95 37.34 -12.23
CA LYS A 383 -38.38 37.36 -11.85
C LYS A 383 -39.00 38.75 -12.09
N LEU A 384 -38.36 39.82 -11.64
CA LEU A 384 -38.81 41.19 -11.84
C LEU A 384 -38.81 41.61 -13.32
N MET A 385 -37.84 41.10 -14.11
CA MET A 385 -37.84 41.36 -15.55
C MET A 385 -38.96 40.60 -16.25
N SER A 386 -39.22 39.33 -15.93
CA SER A 386 -40.31 38.56 -16.55
C SER A 386 -41.69 39.17 -16.23
N GLU A 387 -41.93 39.60 -14.99
CA GLU A 387 -43.17 40.30 -14.62
C GLU A 387 -43.40 41.64 -15.37
N LYS A 388 -42.36 42.25 -15.89
CA LYS A 388 -42.42 43.49 -16.68
C LYS A 388 -42.74 43.24 -18.16
N TYR A 389 -42.53 42.04 -18.64
CA TYR A 389 -42.73 41.66 -20.07
C TYR A 389 -44.05 40.86 -20.28
N ASP A 390 -44.71 40.39 -19.21
CA ASP A 390 -46.08 39.88 -19.21
C ASP A 390 -47.10 41.05 -19.05
#